data_7e2341a74708eaf8db801e3a71ccec10
#
_entry.id   7e2341a74708eaf8db801e3a71ccec10
#
_cell.length_a   1.000
_cell.length_b   1.000
_cell.length_c   1.000
_cell.angle_alpha   90.00
_cell.angle_beta   90.00
_cell.angle_gamma   90.00
#
_symmetry.space_group_name_H-M   'P 1'
#
loop_
_entity.id
_entity.type
_entity.pdbx_description
1 polymer ?
#
loop_
_entity_poly.entity_id
_entity_poly.type
_entity_poly.pdbx_seq_one_letter_code
_entity_poly.pdbx_strand_id
1 'polypeptide(L)'
;MGYRIVDPDDVEVPDGRPCEYRSLTEAGDLDEMAMNLFRAEPGEQVPLAYHYHEQQEEAFFVLSGTLFVETPEQTYEVPEGHLFTVDPESPQRAHNPEDADESVELLAVGAPPAPDDAVAYDPGEDD
;
A
#
# COMPACT_ATOMS: atom_id res chain seq x y z
N MET A 1 -10.92 -15.95 -21.32
CA MET A 1 -10.27 -17.22 -21.05
C MET A 1 -9.16 -16.97 -20.08
N GLY A 2 -8.35 -17.81 -19.67
CA GLY A 2 -7.55 -17.76 -18.47
C GLY A 2 -6.35 -16.81 -18.37
N TYR A 3 -6.04 -15.98 -19.38
CA TYR A 3 -4.79 -15.21 -19.39
C TYR A 3 -5.00 -13.78 -19.84
N ARG A 4 -4.23 -12.83 -19.28
CA ARG A 4 -4.26 -11.44 -19.71
C ARG A 4 -2.98 -10.71 -19.32
N ILE A 5 -2.69 -9.64 -20.06
CA ILE A 5 -1.58 -8.73 -19.75
C ILE A 5 -2.21 -7.39 -19.40
N VAL A 6 -1.75 -6.78 -18.33
CA VAL A 6 -2.21 -5.46 -17.91
C VAL A 6 -1.02 -4.51 -17.97
N ASP A 7 -1.19 -3.41 -18.72
CA ASP A 7 -0.22 -2.32 -18.72
C ASP A 7 -0.71 -1.30 -17.67
N PRO A 8 0.04 -1.07 -16.59
CA PRO A 8 -0.38 -0.10 -15.57
C PRO A 8 -0.60 1.30 -16.13
N ASP A 9 0.07 1.66 -17.22
CA ASP A 9 -0.10 2.99 -17.84
C ASP A 9 -1.49 3.17 -18.43
N ASP A 10 -2.19 2.07 -18.72
CA ASP A 10 -3.56 2.12 -19.23
C ASP A 10 -4.60 2.16 -18.13
N VAL A 11 -4.18 2.06 -16.87
CA VAL A 11 -5.10 2.08 -15.72
C VAL A 11 -5.28 3.51 -15.25
N GLU A 12 -6.54 3.91 -15.08
CA GLU A 12 -6.88 5.26 -14.66
C GLU A 12 -6.40 5.55 -13.23
N VAL A 13 -5.85 6.75 -13.05
CA VAL A 13 -5.43 7.23 -11.73
C VAL A 13 -6.57 8.06 -11.15
N PRO A 14 -7.24 7.59 -10.08
CA PRO A 14 -8.36 8.34 -9.52
C PRO A 14 -7.89 9.58 -8.74
N ASP A 15 -8.76 10.57 -8.67
CA ASP A 15 -8.54 11.75 -7.83
C ASP A 15 -8.83 11.43 -6.37
N GLY A 16 -8.34 12.28 -5.47
CA GLY A 16 -8.69 12.20 -4.05
C GLY A 16 -7.86 11.22 -3.23
N ARG A 17 -6.83 10.63 -3.81
CA ARG A 17 -5.92 9.74 -3.09
C ARG A 17 -4.69 10.52 -2.64
N PRO A 18 -4.07 10.15 -1.50
CA PRO A 18 -2.90 10.86 -0.99
C PRO A 18 -1.63 10.69 -1.84
N CYS A 19 -1.61 9.69 -2.72
CA CYS A 19 -0.51 9.49 -3.67
C CYS A 19 -1.06 8.92 -4.97
N GLU A 20 -0.18 8.76 -5.97
CA GLU A 20 -0.58 8.12 -7.22
C GLU A 20 -0.91 6.65 -6.96
N TYR A 21 -2.08 6.23 -7.42
CA TYR A 21 -2.62 4.91 -7.14
C TYR A 21 -3.21 4.33 -8.43
N ARG A 22 -2.81 3.10 -8.73
CA ARG A 22 -3.36 2.37 -9.88
C ARG A 22 -3.84 1.01 -9.39
N SER A 23 -5.14 0.76 -9.50
CA SER A 23 -5.70 -0.53 -9.11
C SER A 23 -5.49 -1.54 -10.24
N LEU A 24 -4.79 -2.62 -9.96
CA LEU A 24 -4.59 -3.70 -10.92
C LEU A 24 -5.58 -4.84 -10.70
N THR A 25 -6.39 -4.75 -9.66
CA THR A 25 -7.35 -5.80 -9.29
C THR A 25 -8.39 -6.01 -10.39
N GLU A 26 -9.11 -4.95 -10.75
CA GLU A 26 -10.14 -5.04 -11.79
C GLU A 26 -9.53 -5.22 -13.17
N ALA A 27 -8.46 -4.48 -13.46
CA ALA A 27 -7.78 -4.58 -14.75
C ALA A 27 -7.27 -5.98 -15.01
N GLY A 28 -6.80 -6.66 -13.96
CA GLY A 28 -6.32 -8.04 -14.05
C GLY A 28 -7.40 -9.09 -13.85
N ASP A 29 -8.63 -8.67 -13.58
CA ASP A 29 -9.76 -9.57 -13.30
C ASP A 29 -9.41 -10.55 -12.17
N LEU A 30 -8.86 -10.01 -11.07
CA LEU A 30 -8.46 -10.79 -9.91
C LEU A 30 -9.61 -10.94 -8.94
N ASP A 31 -9.87 -12.17 -8.51
CA ASP A 31 -10.97 -12.48 -7.58
C ASP A 31 -10.51 -12.80 -6.17
N GLU A 32 -9.29 -13.32 -6.03
CA GLU A 32 -8.81 -13.87 -4.75
C GLU A 32 -7.84 -12.95 -4.02
N MET A 33 -7.45 -11.85 -4.65
CA MET A 33 -6.52 -10.88 -4.08
C MET A 33 -6.77 -9.49 -4.63
N ALA A 34 -6.38 -8.49 -3.87
CA ALA A 34 -6.31 -7.12 -4.34
C ALA A 34 -4.85 -6.81 -4.67
N MET A 35 -4.62 -6.14 -5.81
CA MET A 35 -3.28 -5.78 -6.23
C MET A 35 -3.28 -4.34 -6.71
N ASN A 36 -2.39 -3.54 -6.14
CA ASN A 36 -2.34 -2.11 -6.42
C ASN A 36 -0.90 -1.65 -6.60
N LEU A 37 -0.72 -0.69 -7.50
CA LEU A 37 0.56 -0.06 -7.72
C LEU A 37 0.48 1.37 -7.18
N PHE A 38 1.42 1.73 -6.30
CA PHE A 38 1.48 3.06 -5.70
C PHE A 38 2.80 3.74 -6.03
N ARG A 39 2.72 5.06 -6.21
CA ARG A 39 3.91 5.91 -6.31
C ARG A 39 3.69 7.11 -5.40
N ALA A 40 4.53 7.25 -4.38
CA ALA A 40 4.44 8.34 -3.42
C ALA A 40 5.64 9.28 -3.59
N GLU A 41 5.36 10.57 -3.78
CA GLU A 41 6.38 11.61 -3.79
C GLU A 41 6.77 11.95 -2.35
N PRO A 42 7.91 12.61 -2.12
CA PRO A 42 8.27 13.01 -0.76
C PRO A 42 7.14 13.76 -0.06
N GLY A 43 6.81 13.36 1.16
CA GLY A 43 5.74 13.95 1.95
C GLY A 43 4.38 13.29 1.78
N GLU A 44 4.24 12.34 0.86
CA GLU A 44 2.95 11.67 0.62
C GLU A 44 2.84 10.35 1.36
N GLN A 45 1.63 10.03 1.80
CA GLN A 45 1.36 8.71 2.38
C GLN A 45 0.65 7.82 1.35
N VAL A 46 0.76 6.52 1.55
CA VAL A 46 0.18 5.54 0.64
C VAL A 46 -1.30 5.28 0.95
N PRO A 47 -1.68 4.99 2.22
CA PRO A 47 -3.09 4.75 2.54
C PRO A 47 -3.81 6.07 2.77
N LEU A 48 -5.15 5.99 2.80
CA LEU A 48 -5.99 7.13 3.15
C LEU A 48 -5.78 7.55 4.61
N ALA A 49 -5.47 6.59 5.48
CA ALA A 49 -5.28 6.84 6.91
C ALA A 49 -4.40 5.74 7.53
N TYR A 50 -3.87 6.03 8.70
CA TYR A 50 -3.25 5.01 9.55
C TYR A 50 -4.35 4.01 9.90
N HIS A 51 -4.11 2.72 9.65
CA HIS A 51 -5.19 1.73 9.74
C HIS A 51 -4.66 0.32 9.92
N TYR A 52 -5.58 -0.60 10.21
CA TYR A 52 -5.30 -2.03 10.15
C TYR A 52 -6.47 -2.72 9.44
N HIS A 53 -6.22 -3.92 8.96
CA HIS A 53 -7.25 -4.78 8.37
C HIS A 53 -7.58 -5.90 9.32
N GLU A 54 -8.87 -6.26 9.42
CA GLU A 54 -9.28 -7.32 10.34
C GLU A 54 -9.01 -8.71 9.79
N GLN A 55 -9.08 -8.89 8.49
CA GLN A 55 -8.94 -10.21 7.85
C GLN A 55 -7.83 -10.27 6.80
N GLN A 56 -7.58 -9.16 6.12
CA GLN A 56 -6.65 -9.14 5.00
C GLN A 56 -5.20 -9.11 5.49
N GLU A 57 -4.37 -10.00 4.95
CA GLU A 57 -2.93 -9.82 5.10
C GLU A 57 -2.41 -9.09 3.87
N GLU A 58 -1.35 -8.35 4.04
CA GLU A 58 -0.79 -7.52 2.97
C GLU A 58 0.69 -7.78 2.78
N ALA A 59 1.15 -7.54 1.55
CA ALA A 59 2.56 -7.59 1.20
C ALA A 59 2.87 -6.39 0.33
N PHE A 60 3.93 -5.67 0.67
CA PHE A 60 4.42 -4.52 -0.10
C PHE A 60 5.79 -4.85 -0.65
N PHE A 61 5.92 -4.87 -1.97
CA PHE A 61 7.22 -5.07 -2.61
C PHE A 61 7.69 -3.74 -3.17
N VAL A 62 8.85 -3.26 -2.71
CA VAL A 62 9.37 -1.95 -3.12
C VAL A 62 10.10 -2.07 -4.43
N LEU A 63 9.58 -1.40 -5.46
CA LEU A 63 10.11 -1.44 -6.82
C LEU A 63 11.23 -0.42 -7.00
N SER A 64 11.11 0.77 -6.37
CA SER A 64 12.14 1.79 -6.41
C SER A 64 12.00 2.70 -5.20
N GLY A 65 13.11 3.32 -4.79
CA GLY A 65 13.13 4.19 -3.62
C GLY A 65 13.15 3.41 -2.32
N THR A 66 12.78 4.06 -1.23
CA THR A 66 12.69 3.45 0.10
C THR A 66 11.32 3.76 0.69
N LEU A 67 10.62 2.70 1.09
CA LEU A 67 9.32 2.84 1.73
C LEU A 67 9.51 2.91 3.23
N PHE A 68 8.87 3.89 3.87
CA PHE A 68 8.82 3.97 5.33
C PHE A 68 7.45 3.48 5.78
N VAL A 69 7.44 2.60 6.78
CA VAL A 69 6.18 2.08 7.32
C VAL A 69 6.15 2.34 8.82
N GLU A 70 5.26 3.22 9.21
CA GLU A 70 5.06 3.59 10.60
C GLU A 70 4.16 2.55 11.28
N THR A 71 4.58 2.06 12.43
CA THR A 71 3.79 1.12 13.25
C THR A 71 3.77 1.63 14.68
N PRO A 72 2.91 1.06 15.56
CA PRO A 72 2.87 1.54 16.95
C PRO A 72 4.19 1.40 17.71
N GLU A 73 5.04 0.46 17.31
CA GLU A 73 6.28 0.20 18.03
C GLU A 73 7.50 0.84 17.41
N GLN A 74 7.52 0.99 16.08
CA GLN A 74 8.67 1.55 15.38
C GLN A 74 8.31 1.91 13.94
N THR A 75 9.21 2.63 13.28
CA THR A 75 9.10 2.89 11.85
C THR A 75 10.13 2.03 11.13
N TYR A 76 9.66 1.26 10.15
CA TYR A 76 10.53 0.41 9.33
C TYR A 76 10.95 1.16 8.07
N GLU A 77 12.20 0.93 7.65
CA GLU A 77 12.69 1.41 6.37
C GLU A 77 12.86 0.19 5.46
N VAL A 78 12.09 0.16 4.38
CA VAL A 78 12.07 -0.96 3.46
C VAL A 78 12.76 -0.53 2.17
N PRO A 79 13.98 -1.01 1.91
CA PRO A 79 14.71 -0.56 0.72
C PRO A 79 14.20 -1.22 -0.56
N GLU A 80 14.64 -0.66 -1.68
CA GLU A 80 14.33 -1.18 -2.99
C GLU A 80 14.62 -2.69 -3.06
N GLY A 81 13.72 -3.43 -3.68
CA GLY A 81 13.88 -4.87 -3.86
C GLY A 81 13.52 -5.71 -2.64
N HIS A 82 12.99 -5.10 -1.59
CA HIS A 82 12.62 -5.81 -0.36
C HIS A 82 11.11 -5.91 -0.21
N LEU A 83 10.69 -6.93 0.50
CA LEU A 83 9.29 -7.22 0.81
C LEU A 83 8.99 -6.89 2.26
N PHE A 84 7.89 -6.19 2.49
CA PHE A 84 7.36 -5.93 3.83
C PHE A 84 5.98 -6.58 3.93
N THR A 85 5.77 -7.42 4.93
CA THR A 85 4.49 -8.11 5.10
C THR A 85 3.76 -7.60 6.33
N VAL A 86 2.43 -7.59 6.27
CA VAL A 86 1.57 -7.08 7.34
C VAL A 86 0.52 -8.13 7.64
N ASP A 87 0.52 -8.64 8.87
CA ASP A 87 -0.50 -9.59 9.31
C ASP A 87 -1.82 -8.87 9.58
N PRO A 88 -2.95 -9.59 9.55
CA PRO A 88 -4.21 -8.99 9.97
C PRO A 88 -4.10 -8.39 11.38
N GLU A 89 -4.85 -7.33 11.63
CA GLU A 89 -4.92 -6.64 12.92
C GLU A 89 -3.63 -5.91 13.31
N SER A 90 -2.77 -5.61 12.33
CA SER A 90 -1.50 -4.91 12.58
C SER A 90 -1.58 -3.50 12.01
N PRO A 91 -1.70 -2.46 12.87
CA PRO A 91 -1.81 -1.07 12.38
C PRO A 91 -0.53 -0.60 11.72
N GLN A 92 -0.68 0.12 10.61
CA GLN A 92 0.46 0.68 9.90
C GLN A 92 0.07 1.85 9.00
N ARG A 93 1.05 2.67 8.68
CA ARG A 93 0.92 3.76 7.71
C ARG A 93 2.19 3.82 6.86
N ALA A 94 2.09 3.36 5.63
CA ALA A 94 3.20 3.43 4.68
C ALA A 94 3.27 4.85 4.10
N HIS A 95 4.47 5.39 3.96
CA HIS A 95 4.63 6.77 3.48
C HIS A 95 6.03 7.00 2.94
N ASN A 96 6.18 8.14 2.27
CA ASN A 96 7.48 8.66 1.85
C ASN A 96 7.71 9.94 2.64
N PRO A 97 8.77 10.03 3.46
CA PRO A 97 8.95 11.20 4.34
C PRO A 97 9.25 12.48 3.55
N GLU A 98 8.95 13.64 4.16
CA GLU A 98 9.13 14.93 3.51
C GLU A 98 10.56 15.22 3.08
N ASP A 99 11.54 14.68 3.81
CA ASP A 99 12.95 14.90 3.52
C ASP A 99 13.56 13.83 2.60
N ALA A 100 12.73 12.96 2.02
CA ALA A 100 13.19 11.98 1.05
C ALA A 100 13.69 12.68 -0.21
N ASP A 101 14.68 12.09 -0.86
CA ASP A 101 15.28 12.64 -2.08
C ASP A 101 14.55 12.21 -3.34
N GLU A 102 13.74 11.17 -3.26
CA GLU A 102 13.10 10.60 -4.45
C GLU A 102 11.76 9.98 -4.11
N SER A 103 10.97 9.72 -5.15
CA SER A 103 9.70 9.01 -4.99
C SER A 103 9.95 7.55 -4.63
N VAL A 104 8.92 6.89 -4.10
CA VAL A 104 8.93 5.45 -3.87
C VAL A 104 7.82 4.82 -4.69
N GLU A 105 8.14 3.70 -5.33
CA GLU A 105 7.14 2.88 -6.03
C GLU A 105 7.06 1.52 -5.37
N LEU A 106 5.84 1.04 -5.18
CA LEU A 106 5.62 -0.26 -4.56
C LEU A 106 4.42 -0.97 -5.16
N LEU A 107 4.50 -2.29 -5.14
CA LEU A 107 3.39 -3.16 -5.47
C LEU A 107 2.80 -3.67 -4.16
N ALA A 108 1.51 -3.41 -3.94
CA ALA A 108 0.80 -3.85 -2.74
C ALA A 108 -0.17 -4.95 -3.12
N VAL A 109 -0.10 -6.05 -2.39
CA VAL A 109 -0.98 -7.20 -2.58
C VAL A 109 -1.67 -7.49 -1.26
N GLY A 110 -2.99 -7.66 -1.29
CA GLY A 110 -3.77 -8.01 -0.11
C GLY A 110 -4.69 -9.18 -0.41
N ALA A 111 -4.81 -10.11 0.52
CA ALA A 111 -5.67 -11.27 0.38
C ALA A 111 -6.20 -11.70 1.74
N PRO A 112 -7.48 -12.10 1.81
CA PRO A 112 -8.47 -12.06 0.74
C PRO A 112 -8.83 -10.61 0.38
N PRO A 113 -9.46 -10.35 -0.78
CA PRO A 113 -9.93 -9.01 -1.08
C PRO A 113 -11.08 -8.69 -0.13
N ALA A 114 -10.89 -7.68 0.71
CA ALA A 114 -11.82 -7.33 1.76
C ALA A 114 -11.92 -5.80 1.87
N PRO A 115 -12.61 -5.16 0.92
CA PRO A 115 -12.60 -3.70 0.82
C PRO A 115 -13.16 -2.98 2.05
N ASP A 116 -14.00 -3.64 2.84
CA ASP A 116 -14.66 -3.03 3.99
C ASP A 116 -14.03 -3.40 5.34
N ASP A 117 -12.88 -4.07 5.36
CA ASP A 117 -12.30 -4.53 6.62
C ASP A 117 -11.25 -3.59 7.21
N ALA A 118 -10.97 -2.47 6.57
CA ALA A 118 -10.01 -1.49 7.08
C ALA A 118 -10.61 -0.72 8.26
N VAL A 119 -9.86 -0.63 9.34
CA VAL A 119 -10.26 0.09 10.57
C VAL A 119 -9.25 1.18 10.84
N ALA A 120 -9.74 2.41 10.97
CA ALA A 120 -8.86 3.55 11.28
C ALA A 120 -8.21 3.35 12.66
N TYR A 121 -6.95 3.68 12.75
CA TYR A 121 -6.16 3.55 13.96
C TYR A 121 -5.64 4.92 14.38
N ASP A 122 -5.86 5.30 15.62
CA ASP A 122 -5.35 6.54 16.17
C ASP A 122 -4.25 6.22 17.18
N PRO A 123 -2.96 6.42 16.82
CA PRO A 123 -1.87 6.10 17.76
C PRO A 123 -1.90 6.93 19.03
N GLY A 124 -2.60 8.08 19.04
CA GLY A 124 -2.73 8.91 20.23
C GLY A 124 -3.72 8.37 21.26
N GLU A 125 -4.55 7.41 20.89
CA GLU A 125 -5.56 6.83 21.79
C GLU A 125 -5.05 5.63 22.57
N ASP A 126 -3.86 5.16 22.30
CA ASP A 126 -3.31 3.94 22.88
C ASP A 126 -2.55 4.18 24.21
N ASP A 127 -2.76 5.27 24.83
CA ASP A 127 -2.05 5.59 26.07
C ASP A 127 -2.63 4.92 27.30
#